data_e48c8c382ce98a1527fc41a636d12772
#
_entry.id   e48c8c382ce98a1527fc41a636d12772
#
_cell.length_a   1.000
_cell.length_b   1.000
_cell.length_c   1.000
_cell.angle_alpha   90.00
_cell.angle_beta   90.00
_cell.angle_gamma   90.00
#
_symmetry.space_group_name_H-M   'P 1'
#
loop_
_entity.id
_entity.type
_entity.pdbx_description
1 polymer ?
#
loop_
_entity_poly.entity_id
_entity_poly.type
_entity_poly.pdbx_seq_one_letter_code
_entity_poly.pdbx_strand_id
1 'polypeptide(L)'
;MLWYNPVKIKKEIFIILKNTDGNNVFAKIPFGVIQASNKINQYLLPTYLYLAVNKNIFGEVKTSVRSIREEYINTANRTYWHEDEFYEALIVLTSNIIDEENNSIIDNLIDIKNFEHLSQMELQYNSSKNLNTSSDFEAQIKNLVKEFDAETDYSLKKKDIIISINSFQTGKGFVKCSYQEYNLFRNFQSFLKKNNSRISICQAINAYYTVKFIIKRNEALINLGLAKKNCSDQVSKSLFKKECCFADNTAKCVLQILKSMNLIEVVNNPKKENDYYIRLNKNINESETQQ
;
A
#
# COMPACT_ATOMS: atom_id res chain seq x y z
N MET A 1 -3.71 39.08 -10.57
CA MET A 1 -3.88 37.61 -10.69
C MET A 1 -2.87 36.94 -9.78
N LEU A 2 -3.30 36.48 -8.60
CA LEU A 2 -2.42 35.76 -7.66
C LEU A 2 -2.31 34.31 -8.13
N TRP A 3 -1.13 33.89 -8.53
CA TRP A 3 -0.83 32.50 -8.86
C TRP A 3 -0.90 31.66 -7.58
N TYR A 4 -1.94 30.87 -7.44
CA TYR A 4 -2.10 29.93 -6.37
C TYR A 4 -1.07 28.80 -6.52
N ASN A 5 -0.14 28.69 -5.58
CA ASN A 5 0.84 27.60 -5.56
C ASN A 5 0.24 26.41 -4.79
N PRO A 6 -0.16 25.33 -5.47
CA PRO A 6 -0.85 24.18 -4.84
C PRO A 6 0.00 23.47 -3.76
N VAL A 7 1.34 23.57 -3.84
CA VAL A 7 2.24 23.00 -2.83
C VAL A 7 2.16 23.74 -1.51
N LYS A 8 1.90 25.06 -1.54
CA LYS A 8 1.79 25.90 -0.33
C LYS A 8 0.49 25.60 0.42
N ILE A 9 -0.61 25.41 -0.31
CA ILE A 9 -1.93 25.06 0.26
C ILE A 9 -1.89 23.67 0.92
N LYS A 10 -1.26 22.67 0.29
CA LYS A 10 -1.09 21.34 0.90
C LYS A 10 -0.35 21.43 2.25
N LYS A 11 0.66 22.28 2.35
CA LYS A 11 1.38 22.52 3.61
C LYS A 11 0.54 23.21 4.69
N GLU A 12 -0.26 24.18 4.30
CA GLU A 12 -1.09 24.98 5.23
C GLU A 12 -2.28 24.19 5.76
N ILE A 13 -2.97 23.41 4.90
CA ILE A 13 -4.05 22.50 5.32
C ILE A 13 -3.51 21.41 6.27
N PHE A 14 -2.32 20.88 5.99
CA PHE A 14 -1.67 19.90 6.88
C PHE A 14 -1.26 20.52 8.23
N ILE A 15 -0.85 21.78 8.27
CA ILE A 15 -0.53 22.53 9.50
C ILE A 15 -1.82 22.81 10.29
N ILE A 16 -2.93 23.12 9.63
CA ILE A 16 -4.23 23.36 10.28
C ILE A 16 -4.77 22.06 10.90
N LEU A 17 -4.68 20.91 10.22
CA LEU A 17 -5.09 19.62 10.78
C LEU A 17 -4.18 19.15 11.92
N LYS A 18 -2.91 19.55 11.90
CA LYS A 18 -1.94 19.25 12.98
C LYS A 18 -2.18 20.09 14.24
N ASN A 19 -2.78 21.28 14.10
CA ASN A 19 -2.96 22.21 15.21
C ASN A 19 -4.30 22.06 15.94
N THR A 20 -5.29 21.33 15.41
CA THR A 20 -6.60 21.24 16.03
C THR A 20 -6.76 20.14 17.07
N ASP A 21 -6.00 19.02 16.99
CA ASP A 21 -6.24 17.90 17.91
C ASP A 21 -4.98 17.24 18.51
N GLY A 22 -3.76 17.74 18.27
CA GLY A 22 -2.54 17.10 18.79
C GLY A 22 -2.30 15.66 18.30
N ASN A 23 -3.23 15.09 17.54
CA ASN A 23 -3.18 13.73 17.04
C ASN A 23 -2.36 13.66 15.76
N ASN A 24 -1.38 12.76 15.73
CA ASN A 24 -0.69 12.39 14.50
C ASN A 24 -1.72 11.91 13.47
N VAL A 25 -1.98 12.74 12.43
CA VAL A 25 -2.85 12.34 11.33
C VAL A 25 -2.22 11.12 10.66
N PHE A 26 -2.89 9.99 10.70
CA PHE A 26 -2.44 8.77 10.05
C PHE A 26 -3.49 8.23 9.10
N ALA A 27 -3.04 7.57 8.06
CA ALA A 27 -3.91 6.77 7.20
C ALA A 27 -4.06 5.36 7.77
N LYS A 28 -5.28 4.81 7.71
CA LYS A 28 -5.53 3.40 8.01
C LYS A 28 -5.42 2.61 6.71
N ILE A 29 -4.64 1.54 6.72
CA ILE A 29 -4.43 0.67 5.58
C ILE A 29 -5.00 -0.71 5.91
N PRO A 30 -6.07 -1.15 5.22
CA PRO A 30 -6.67 -2.46 5.46
C PRO A 30 -5.68 -3.60 5.21
N PHE A 31 -5.75 -4.66 6.00
CA PHE A 31 -4.91 -5.84 5.81
C PHE A 31 -5.09 -6.47 4.43
N GLY A 32 -6.32 -6.48 3.91
CA GLY A 32 -6.62 -7.00 2.57
C GLY A 32 -5.84 -6.29 1.46
N VAL A 33 -5.66 -4.96 1.53
CA VAL A 33 -4.86 -4.22 0.54
C VAL A 33 -3.41 -4.66 0.55
N ILE A 34 -2.83 -4.90 1.73
CA ILE A 34 -1.45 -5.34 1.86
C ILE A 34 -1.28 -6.74 1.25
N GLN A 35 -2.19 -7.66 1.57
CA GLN A 35 -2.18 -9.01 1.03
C GLN A 35 -2.40 -9.04 -0.48
N ALA A 36 -3.38 -8.30 -0.99
CA ALA A 36 -3.66 -8.18 -2.41
C ALA A 36 -2.49 -7.55 -3.17
N SER A 37 -1.84 -6.54 -2.59
CA SER A 37 -0.69 -5.89 -3.21
C SER A 37 0.51 -6.83 -3.40
N ASN A 38 0.70 -7.78 -2.51
CA ASN A 38 1.77 -8.77 -2.62
C ASN A 38 1.45 -9.91 -3.61
N LYS A 39 0.17 -10.23 -3.81
CA LYS A 39 -0.26 -11.43 -4.53
C LYS A 39 -0.86 -11.12 -5.90
N ILE A 40 -1.51 -9.99 -6.04
CA ILE A 40 -2.32 -9.61 -7.19
C ILE A 40 -1.64 -8.54 -8.02
N ASN A 41 -1.47 -7.35 -7.46
CA ASN A 41 -0.89 -6.21 -8.16
C ASN A 41 -0.11 -5.33 -7.17
N GLN A 42 1.22 -5.25 -7.35
CA GLN A 42 2.11 -4.53 -6.45
C GLN A 42 1.83 -3.01 -6.34
N TYR A 43 1.00 -2.46 -7.19
CA TYR A 43 0.64 -1.04 -7.20
C TYR A 43 -0.62 -0.73 -6.37
N LEU A 44 -1.36 -1.75 -5.89
CA LEU A 44 -2.58 -1.56 -5.08
C LEU A 44 -2.30 -0.77 -3.80
N LEU A 45 -1.32 -1.22 -3.03
CA LEU A 45 -0.99 -0.56 -1.75
C LEU A 45 -0.43 0.85 -1.95
N PRO A 46 0.51 1.13 -2.85
CA PRO A 46 0.95 2.49 -3.13
C PRO A 46 -0.20 3.41 -3.59
N THR A 47 -1.08 2.92 -4.47
CA THR A 47 -2.27 3.67 -4.93
C THR A 47 -3.19 4.00 -3.77
N TYR A 48 -3.58 3.00 -2.98
CA TYR A 48 -4.44 3.21 -1.81
C TYR A 48 -3.80 4.16 -0.80
N LEU A 49 -2.51 3.99 -0.51
CA LEU A 49 -1.76 4.83 0.42
C LEU A 49 -1.77 6.31 -0.02
N TYR A 50 -1.52 6.57 -1.30
CA TYR A 50 -1.63 7.92 -1.87
C TYR A 50 -3.02 8.52 -1.63
N LEU A 51 -4.07 7.76 -1.93
CA LEU A 51 -5.45 8.23 -1.74
C LEU A 51 -5.74 8.48 -0.26
N ALA A 52 -5.43 7.53 0.62
CA ALA A 52 -5.71 7.61 2.04
C ALA A 52 -5.03 8.78 2.74
N VAL A 53 -3.83 9.17 2.29
CA VAL A 53 -3.07 10.30 2.85
C VAL A 53 -3.54 11.64 2.27
N ASN A 54 -3.98 11.68 1.02
CA ASN A 54 -4.35 12.92 0.32
C ASN A 54 -5.86 13.24 0.35
N LYS A 55 -6.68 12.43 1.02
CA LYS A 55 -8.12 12.69 1.14
C LYS A 55 -8.41 13.97 1.93
N ASN A 56 -9.48 14.64 1.52
CA ASN A 56 -10.04 15.77 2.26
C ASN A 56 -10.89 15.30 3.47
N ILE A 57 -11.50 16.23 4.19
CA ILE A 57 -12.37 15.96 5.35
C ILE A 57 -13.63 15.14 5.00
N PHE A 58 -14.03 15.12 3.74
CA PHE A 58 -15.17 14.35 3.23
C PHE A 58 -14.78 12.95 2.75
N GLY A 59 -13.50 12.59 2.86
CA GLY A 59 -12.99 11.30 2.37
C GLY A 59 -12.73 11.28 0.86
N GLU A 60 -12.74 12.44 0.16
CA GLU A 60 -12.56 12.55 -1.27
C GLU A 60 -11.15 13.00 -1.65
N VAL A 61 -10.67 12.51 -2.79
CA VAL A 61 -9.40 12.92 -3.43
C VAL A 61 -9.69 13.37 -4.86
N LYS A 62 -9.31 14.61 -5.20
CA LYS A 62 -9.26 15.03 -6.59
C LYS A 62 -7.86 14.79 -7.14
N THR A 63 -7.71 13.88 -8.09
CA THR A 63 -6.43 13.44 -8.61
C THR A 63 -6.52 12.91 -10.04
N SER A 64 -5.38 12.50 -10.60
CA SER A 64 -5.29 11.75 -11.84
C SER A 64 -4.37 10.55 -11.65
N VAL A 65 -4.46 9.55 -12.51
CA VAL A 65 -3.54 8.39 -12.51
C VAL A 65 -2.09 8.86 -12.60
N ARG A 66 -1.84 9.86 -13.43
CA ARG A 66 -0.53 10.48 -13.56
C ARG A 66 -0.03 11.07 -12.24
N SER A 67 -0.88 11.78 -11.49
CA SER A 67 -0.51 12.37 -10.19
C SER A 67 -0.18 11.30 -9.15
N ILE A 68 -0.91 10.18 -9.14
CA ILE A 68 -0.62 9.02 -8.26
C ILE A 68 0.76 8.45 -8.58
N ARG A 69 1.06 8.23 -9.85
CA ARG A 69 2.35 7.74 -10.30
C ARG A 69 3.49 8.70 -9.96
N GLU A 70 3.33 9.99 -10.25
CA GLU A 70 4.36 11.01 -10.06
C GLU A 70 4.72 11.22 -8.59
N GLU A 71 3.83 10.87 -7.66
CA GLU A 71 4.11 10.90 -6.23
C GLU A 71 5.28 9.96 -5.86
N TYR A 72 5.38 8.82 -6.52
CA TYR A 72 6.37 7.79 -6.21
C TYR A 72 7.50 7.68 -7.23
N ILE A 73 7.23 8.02 -8.48
CA ILE A 73 8.15 7.81 -9.59
C ILE A 73 8.51 9.16 -10.19
N ASN A 74 9.70 9.65 -9.88
CA ASN A 74 10.23 10.86 -10.50
C ASN A 74 10.57 10.56 -11.97
N THR A 75 9.78 11.11 -12.88
CA THR A 75 9.80 10.78 -14.31
C THR A 75 10.44 11.84 -15.18
N ALA A 76 11.35 12.66 -14.67
CA ALA A 76 11.98 13.71 -15.45
C ALA A 76 12.49 13.24 -16.84
N ASN A 77 12.68 11.93 -17.04
CA ASN A 77 13.19 11.34 -18.29
C ASN A 77 12.38 10.17 -18.87
N ARG A 78 11.19 9.78 -18.31
CA ARG A 78 10.44 8.61 -18.79
C ARG A 78 8.93 8.79 -18.57
N THR A 79 8.26 9.40 -19.54
CA THR A 79 6.93 10.00 -19.38
C THR A 79 5.73 9.05 -19.21
N TYR A 80 5.83 7.76 -19.53
CA TYR A 80 4.64 6.87 -19.56
C TYR A 80 4.80 5.52 -18.86
N TRP A 81 5.92 5.27 -18.17
CA TRP A 81 6.14 3.99 -17.52
C TRP A 81 5.26 3.85 -16.28
N HIS A 82 4.63 2.69 -16.15
CA HIS A 82 3.79 2.27 -15.03
C HIS A 82 2.47 3.05 -14.84
N GLU A 83 2.03 3.83 -15.83
CA GLU A 83 0.76 4.55 -15.73
C GLU A 83 -0.42 3.57 -15.82
N ASP A 84 -0.31 2.57 -16.70
CA ASP A 84 -1.32 1.54 -16.87
C ASP A 84 -1.44 0.65 -15.63
N GLU A 85 -0.34 0.32 -14.96
CA GLU A 85 -0.34 -0.46 -13.73
C GLU A 85 -0.99 0.29 -12.55
N PHE A 86 -0.75 1.60 -12.43
CA PHE A 86 -1.46 2.42 -11.45
C PHE A 86 -2.94 2.60 -11.78
N TYR A 87 -3.28 2.68 -13.05
CA TYR A 87 -4.67 2.72 -13.52
C TYR A 87 -5.40 1.41 -13.20
N GLU A 88 -4.80 0.28 -13.52
CA GLU A 88 -5.32 -1.03 -13.17
C GLU A 88 -5.50 -1.17 -11.65
N ALA A 89 -4.51 -0.77 -10.86
CA ALA A 89 -4.61 -0.79 -9.40
C ALA A 89 -5.77 0.07 -8.90
N LEU A 90 -6.00 1.24 -9.49
CA LEU A 90 -7.12 2.11 -9.16
C LEU A 90 -8.46 1.42 -9.42
N ILE A 91 -8.61 0.81 -10.59
CA ILE A 91 -9.83 0.09 -10.97
C ILE A 91 -10.05 -1.14 -10.06
N VAL A 92 -9.01 -1.90 -9.77
CA VAL A 92 -9.12 -3.07 -8.86
C VAL A 92 -9.56 -2.65 -7.45
N LEU A 93 -9.16 -1.47 -6.97
CA LEU A 93 -9.62 -0.96 -5.67
C LEU A 93 -11.11 -0.59 -5.62
N THR A 94 -11.77 -0.42 -6.78
CA THR A 94 -13.24 -0.20 -6.85
C THR A 94 -14.04 -1.50 -6.75
N SER A 95 -13.41 -2.66 -6.91
CA SER A 95 -14.10 -3.96 -6.95
C SER A 95 -14.14 -4.64 -5.59
N ASN A 96 -15.00 -5.67 -5.48
CA ASN A 96 -14.96 -6.63 -4.39
C ASN A 96 -14.09 -7.82 -4.81
N ILE A 97 -13.05 -8.14 -4.05
CA ILE A 97 -12.22 -9.32 -4.29
C ILE A 97 -12.47 -10.33 -3.20
N ILE A 98 -12.92 -11.52 -3.59
CA ILE A 98 -13.17 -12.64 -2.69
C ILE A 98 -12.24 -13.81 -3.01
N ASP A 99 -11.90 -14.60 -1.98
CA ASP A 99 -11.13 -15.83 -2.16
C ASP A 99 -12.04 -17.05 -2.43
N GLU A 100 -11.44 -18.23 -2.58
CA GLU A 100 -12.13 -19.51 -2.84
C GLU A 100 -13.12 -19.90 -1.72
N GLU A 101 -12.91 -19.39 -0.51
CA GLU A 101 -13.76 -19.62 0.65
C GLU A 101 -14.84 -18.53 0.81
N ASN A 102 -15.02 -17.67 -0.17
CA ASN A 102 -15.87 -16.49 -0.16
C ASN A 102 -15.49 -15.47 0.94
N ASN A 103 -14.23 -15.48 1.43
CA ASN A 103 -13.77 -14.42 2.31
C ASN A 103 -13.38 -13.20 1.47
N SER A 104 -13.86 -12.03 1.85
CA SER A 104 -13.48 -10.81 1.19
C SER A 104 -12.03 -10.45 1.51
N ILE A 105 -11.23 -10.29 0.46
CA ILE A 105 -9.86 -9.76 0.49
C ILE A 105 -9.91 -8.24 0.40
N ILE A 106 -10.68 -7.70 -0.55
CA ILE A 106 -10.94 -6.27 -0.74
C ILE A 106 -12.46 -6.08 -0.85
N ASP A 107 -13.01 -5.16 -0.07
CA ASP A 107 -14.41 -4.76 -0.10
C ASP A 107 -14.48 -3.35 -0.69
N ASN A 108 -14.66 -3.19 -1.97
CA ASN A 108 -14.88 -1.89 -2.63
C ASN A 108 -14.36 -0.70 -1.78
N LEU A 109 -13.05 -0.45 -1.84
CA LEU A 109 -12.40 0.53 -0.97
C LEU A 109 -12.51 1.95 -1.47
N ILE A 110 -12.83 2.13 -2.74
CA ILE A 110 -12.96 3.43 -3.38
C ILE A 110 -14.09 3.42 -4.40
N ASP A 111 -14.73 4.59 -4.57
CA ASP A 111 -15.64 4.86 -5.68
C ASP A 111 -15.09 5.99 -6.53
N ILE A 112 -15.21 5.85 -7.86
CA ILE A 112 -14.86 6.91 -8.80
C ILE A 112 -16.16 7.63 -9.13
N LYS A 113 -16.24 8.93 -8.83
CA LYS A 113 -17.43 9.74 -9.04
C LYS A 113 -17.93 9.69 -10.49
N ASN A 114 -19.21 9.46 -10.66
CA ASN A 114 -19.96 9.21 -11.90
C ASN A 114 -19.77 7.80 -12.49
N PHE A 115 -19.03 6.92 -11.82
CA PHE A 115 -18.79 5.54 -12.25
C PHE A 115 -19.00 4.55 -11.10
N GLU A 116 -19.82 4.92 -10.11
CA GLU A 116 -20.07 4.12 -8.89
C GLU A 116 -20.73 2.77 -9.22
N HIS A 117 -21.48 2.70 -10.33
CA HIS A 117 -22.10 1.46 -10.80
C HIS A 117 -21.07 0.40 -11.24
N LEU A 118 -19.87 0.80 -11.70
CA LEU A 118 -18.80 -0.10 -12.05
C LEU A 118 -18.08 -0.66 -10.82
N SER A 119 -18.22 -0.01 -9.66
CA SER A 119 -17.57 -0.43 -8.41
C SER A 119 -18.23 -1.62 -7.71
N GLN A 120 -19.35 -2.13 -8.23
CA GLN A 120 -20.08 -3.28 -7.67
C GLN A 120 -19.60 -4.63 -8.21
N MET A 121 -18.56 -4.65 -9.05
CA MET A 121 -18.08 -5.88 -9.66
C MET A 121 -17.34 -6.75 -8.66
N GLU A 122 -17.62 -8.05 -8.70
CA GLU A 122 -16.99 -9.06 -7.88
C GLU A 122 -15.92 -9.83 -8.68
N LEU A 123 -14.70 -9.88 -8.14
CA LEU A 123 -13.58 -10.62 -8.70
C LEU A 123 -13.25 -11.82 -7.79
N GLN A 124 -13.20 -13.02 -8.36
CA GLN A 124 -12.85 -14.23 -7.62
C GLN A 124 -11.35 -14.52 -7.74
N TYR A 125 -10.66 -14.50 -6.61
CA TYR A 125 -9.24 -14.81 -6.52
C TYR A 125 -9.02 -16.22 -5.98
N ASN A 126 -8.45 -17.08 -6.81
CA ASN A 126 -8.10 -18.45 -6.45
C ASN A 126 -6.64 -18.53 -6.03
N SER A 127 -6.40 -18.87 -4.75
CA SER A 127 -5.06 -19.01 -4.19
C SER A 127 -4.41 -20.37 -4.48
N SER A 128 -5.18 -21.32 -4.99
CA SER A 128 -4.69 -22.67 -5.31
C SER A 128 -3.62 -22.63 -6.41
N LYS A 129 -2.52 -23.30 -6.14
CA LYS A 129 -1.22 -23.26 -6.82
C LYS A 129 -1.17 -23.71 -8.29
N ASN A 130 -2.28 -23.82 -8.99
CA ASN A 130 -2.29 -24.19 -10.38
C ASN A 130 -2.08 -22.95 -11.25
N LEU A 131 -1.02 -22.95 -12.06
CA LEU A 131 -0.64 -21.92 -13.03
C LEU A 131 -1.79 -21.42 -13.92
N ASN A 132 -2.84 -22.21 -14.09
CA ASN A 132 -4.01 -21.87 -14.91
C ASN A 132 -4.96 -20.89 -14.22
N THR A 133 -4.99 -20.83 -12.89
CA THR A 133 -5.91 -19.95 -12.13
C THR A 133 -5.43 -18.50 -12.06
N SER A 134 -4.11 -18.27 -12.17
CA SER A 134 -3.56 -16.90 -12.32
C SER A 134 -4.03 -16.27 -13.63
N SER A 135 -4.11 -17.05 -14.72
CA SER A 135 -4.57 -16.55 -16.02
C SER A 135 -6.04 -16.13 -16.02
N ASP A 136 -6.90 -16.84 -15.27
CA ASP A 136 -8.33 -16.54 -15.19
C ASP A 136 -8.59 -15.26 -14.39
N PHE A 137 -7.88 -15.06 -13.28
CA PHE A 137 -7.98 -13.84 -12.49
C PHE A 137 -7.44 -12.61 -13.24
N GLU A 138 -6.29 -12.74 -13.93
CA GLU A 138 -5.78 -11.69 -14.81
C GLU A 138 -6.75 -11.36 -15.95
N ALA A 139 -7.45 -12.36 -16.48
CA ALA A 139 -8.48 -12.15 -17.48
C ALA A 139 -9.70 -11.38 -16.92
N GLN A 140 -10.12 -11.68 -15.68
CA GLN A 140 -11.18 -10.94 -15.01
C GLN A 140 -10.79 -9.46 -14.82
N ILE A 141 -9.56 -9.18 -14.36
CA ILE A 141 -9.06 -7.80 -14.22
C ILE A 141 -9.02 -7.10 -15.58
N LYS A 142 -8.52 -7.75 -16.63
CA LYS A 142 -8.48 -7.17 -17.97
C LYS A 142 -9.88 -6.85 -18.52
N ASN A 143 -10.88 -7.70 -18.21
CA ASN A 143 -12.26 -7.44 -18.61
C ASN A 143 -12.83 -6.24 -17.84
N LEU A 144 -12.61 -6.17 -16.53
CA LEU A 144 -13.00 -5.02 -15.71
C LEU A 144 -12.39 -3.72 -16.23
N VAL A 145 -11.09 -3.72 -16.55
CA VAL A 145 -10.42 -2.55 -17.16
C VAL A 145 -11.05 -2.16 -18.50
N LYS A 146 -11.40 -3.13 -19.35
CA LYS A 146 -12.08 -2.85 -20.62
C LYS A 146 -13.47 -2.24 -20.43
N GLU A 147 -14.22 -2.68 -19.44
CA GLU A 147 -15.54 -2.09 -19.12
C GLU A 147 -15.40 -0.64 -18.67
N PHE A 148 -14.45 -0.35 -17.77
CA PHE A 148 -14.12 1.03 -17.40
C PHE A 148 -13.67 1.85 -18.62
N ASP A 149 -12.83 1.30 -19.48
CA ASP A 149 -12.37 2.00 -20.69
C ASP A 149 -13.53 2.28 -21.66
N ALA A 150 -14.47 1.34 -21.82
CA ALA A 150 -15.64 1.51 -22.68
C ALA A 150 -16.59 2.61 -22.16
N GLU A 151 -16.83 2.64 -20.83
CA GLU A 151 -17.71 3.63 -20.20
C GLU A 151 -17.07 5.02 -20.12
N THR A 152 -15.76 5.10 -19.93
CA THR A 152 -15.04 6.35 -19.67
C THR A 152 -14.39 6.96 -20.90
N ASP A 153 -14.40 6.26 -22.03
CA ASP A 153 -13.72 6.66 -23.25
C ASP A 153 -12.25 7.08 -23.00
N TYR A 154 -11.53 6.28 -22.19
CA TYR A 154 -10.14 6.53 -21.72
C TYR A 154 -9.96 7.83 -20.92
N SER A 155 -11.06 8.53 -20.57
CA SER A 155 -10.97 9.80 -19.89
C SER A 155 -10.34 9.72 -18.50
N LEU A 156 -10.52 8.58 -17.80
CA LEU A 156 -9.92 8.35 -16.46
C LEU A 156 -8.39 8.37 -16.46
N LYS A 157 -7.74 7.96 -17.55
CA LYS A 157 -6.27 8.00 -17.66
C LYS A 157 -5.73 9.41 -17.83
N LYS A 158 -6.52 10.31 -18.46
CA LYS A 158 -6.06 11.61 -18.93
C LYS A 158 -6.57 12.81 -18.15
N LYS A 159 -7.66 12.65 -17.39
CA LYS A 159 -8.33 13.75 -16.68
C LYS A 159 -8.20 13.62 -15.18
N ASP A 160 -8.40 14.72 -14.48
CA ASP A 160 -8.62 14.71 -13.05
C ASP A 160 -9.95 14.01 -12.75
N ILE A 161 -9.90 13.09 -11.81
CA ILE A 161 -11.04 12.34 -11.30
C ILE A 161 -11.25 12.66 -9.82
N ILE A 162 -12.47 12.48 -9.36
CA ILE A 162 -12.81 12.56 -7.94
C ILE A 162 -13.04 11.13 -7.46
N ILE A 163 -12.29 10.74 -6.43
CA ILE A 163 -12.32 9.43 -5.82
C ILE A 163 -12.80 9.59 -4.39
N SER A 164 -13.84 8.85 -4.01
CA SER A 164 -14.29 8.73 -2.62
C SER A 164 -13.67 7.49 -2.00
N ILE A 165 -13.14 7.62 -0.78
CA ILE A 165 -12.61 6.48 -0.04
C ILE A 165 -13.70 5.96 0.87
N ASN A 166 -14.08 4.71 0.67
CA ASN A 166 -15.12 4.05 1.44
C ASN A 166 -14.62 3.69 2.84
N SER A 167 -15.54 3.66 3.80
CA SER A 167 -15.25 3.14 5.13
C SER A 167 -15.11 1.62 5.05
N PHE A 168 -13.97 1.08 5.45
CA PHE A 168 -13.79 -0.36 5.57
C PHE A 168 -14.11 -0.85 6.99
N GLN A 169 -14.49 -2.12 7.08
CA GLN A 169 -14.76 -2.75 8.37
C GLN A 169 -13.46 -2.91 9.18
N THR A 170 -13.31 -2.11 10.22
CA THR A 170 -12.12 -2.14 11.09
C THR A 170 -11.93 -3.51 11.79
N GLY A 171 -12.97 -4.32 11.91
CA GLY A 171 -12.90 -5.69 12.44
C GLY A 171 -12.00 -6.64 11.64
N LYS A 172 -11.78 -6.38 10.34
CA LYS A 172 -10.85 -7.14 9.50
C LYS A 172 -9.36 -6.78 9.72
N GLY A 173 -9.08 -5.75 10.53
CA GLY A 173 -7.75 -5.30 10.88
C GLY A 173 -7.15 -4.30 9.89
N PHE A 174 -6.26 -3.47 10.42
CA PHE A 174 -5.54 -2.47 9.65
C PHE A 174 -4.17 -2.16 10.27
N VAL A 175 -3.27 -1.60 9.49
CA VAL A 175 -2.07 -0.91 9.98
C VAL A 175 -2.20 0.59 9.81
N LYS A 176 -1.50 1.33 10.66
CA LYS A 176 -1.42 2.79 10.58
C LYS A 176 -0.24 3.20 9.70
N CYS A 177 -0.41 4.28 8.93
CA CYS A 177 0.66 4.98 8.24
C CYS A 177 0.79 6.37 8.83
N SER A 178 1.94 6.71 9.39
CA SER A 178 2.24 8.07 9.83
C SER A 178 2.66 8.94 8.65
N TYR A 179 2.54 10.27 8.81
CA TYR A 179 3.02 11.21 7.80
C TYR A 179 4.54 11.13 7.62
N GLN A 180 5.27 10.80 8.68
CA GLN A 180 6.72 10.64 8.61
C GLN A 180 7.10 9.46 7.72
N GLU A 181 6.44 8.29 7.89
CA GLU A 181 6.63 7.11 7.03
C GLU A 181 6.33 7.44 5.57
N TYR A 182 5.20 8.12 5.32
CA TYR A 182 4.83 8.51 3.97
C TYR A 182 5.88 9.41 3.31
N ASN A 183 6.39 10.41 4.03
CA ASN A 183 7.43 11.30 3.51
C ASN A 183 8.76 10.59 3.24
N LEU A 184 9.12 9.57 4.03
CA LEU A 184 10.29 8.76 3.74
C LEU A 184 10.16 8.06 2.38
N PHE A 185 8.98 7.52 2.07
CA PHE A 185 8.74 6.92 0.75
C PHE A 185 8.72 7.95 -0.38
N ARG A 186 8.20 9.15 -0.19
CA ARG A 186 8.30 10.23 -1.19
C ARG A 186 9.75 10.57 -1.54
N ASN A 187 10.66 10.44 -0.59
CA ASN A 187 12.10 10.69 -0.77
C ASN A 187 12.89 9.43 -1.15
N PHE A 188 12.22 8.34 -1.52
CA PHE A 188 12.80 7.03 -1.77
C PHE A 188 13.94 7.05 -2.82
N GLN A 189 13.82 7.88 -3.86
CA GLN A 189 14.82 7.97 -4.91
C GLN A 189 16.21 8.36 -4.39
N SER A 190 16.29 9.17 -3.34
CA SER A 190 17.56 9.54 -2.72
C SER A 190 18.24 8.34 -2.05
N PHE A 191 17.45 7.45 -1.44
CA PHE A 191 17.95 6.22 -0.83
C PHE A 191 18.40 5.20 -1.87
N LEU A 192 17.69 5.08 -3.01
CA LEU A 192 18.10 4.21 -4.11
C LEU A 192 19.47 4.61 -4.68
N LYS A 193 19.67 5.89 -4.96
CA LYS A 193 20.94 6.41 -5.46
C LYS A 193 22.10 6.12 -4.50
N LYS A 194 21.88 6.37 -3.21
CA LYS A 194 22.88 6.14 -2.16
C LYS A 194 23.27 4.65 -2.04
N ASN A 195 22.34 3.73 -2.26
CA ASN A 195 22.56 2.29 -2.10
C ASN A 195 22.82 1.57 -3.43
N ASN A 196 22.87 2.27 -4.56
CA ASN A 196 23.02 1.70 -5.91
C ASN A 196 22.04 0.51 -6.16
N SER A 197 20.80 0.67 -5.74
CA SER A 197 19.79 -0.38 -5.75
C SER A 197 18.80 -0.20 -6.91
N ARG A 198 18.29 -1.34 -7.43
CA ARG A 198 17.28 -1.39 -8.49
C ARG A 198 15.88 -1.74 -7.98
N ILE A 199 15.68 -1.72 -6.67
CA ILE A 199 14.37 -2.02 -6.07
C ILE A 199 13.36 -0.94 -6.44
N SER A 200 12.14 -1.35 -6.78
CA SER A 200 11.04 -0.41 -6.99
C SER A 200 10.52 0.14 -5.66
N ILE A 201 9.98 1.36 -5.70
CA ILE A 201 9.34 1.93 -4.51
C ILE A 201 8.13 1.11 -4.07
N CYS A 202 7.38 0.53 -5.01
CA CYS A 202 6.25 -0.34 -4.71
C CYS A 202 6.68 -1.57 -3.91
N GLN A 203 7.81 -2.21 -4.29
CA GLN A 203 8.38 -3.32 -3.53
C GLN A 203 8.77 -2.91 -2.11
N ALA A 204 9.35 -1.72 -1.93
CA ALA A 204 9.75 -1.23 -0.62
C ALA A 204 8.53 -0.91 0.27
N ILE A 205 7.51 -0.25 -0.27
CA ILE A 205 6.24 0.04 0.42
C ILE A 205 5.57 -1.28 0.82
N ASN A 206 5.38 -2.20 -0.11
CA ASN A 206 4.74 -3.48 0.15
C ASN A 206 5.49 -4.27 1.24
N ALA A 207 6.82 -4.34 1.16
CA ALA A 207 7.63 -5.02 2.15
C ALA A 207 7.48 -4.43 3.56
N TYR A 208 7.54 -3.11 3.68
CA TYR A 208 7.42 -2.42 4.96
C TYR A 208 6.06 -2.65 5.60
N TYR A 209 4.99 -2.45 4.86
CA TYR A 209 3.64 -2.65 5.40
C TYR A 209 3.31 -4.12 5.62
N THR A 210 3.94 -5.05 4.89
CA THR A 210 3.85 -6.49 5.20
C THR A 210 4.49 -6.81 6.55
N VAL A 211 5.62 -6.22 6.89
CA VAL A 211 6.21 -6.36 8.24
C VAL A 211 5.25 -5.83 9.30
N LYS A 212 4.68 -4.62 9.11
CA LYS A 212 3.67 -4.05 10.04
C LYS A 212 2.45 -4.97 10.16
N PHE A 213 1.94 -5.49 9.06
CA PHE A 213 0.81 -6.42 9.03
C PHE A 213 1.09 -7.70 9.84
N ILE A 214 2.24 -8.35 9.61
CA ILE A 214 2.58 -9.59 10.32
C ILE A 214 2.68 -9.34 11.83
N ILE A 215 3.32 -8.25 12.25
CA ILE A 215 3.45 -7.89 13.66
C ILE A 215 2.07 -7.67 14.27
N LYS A 216 1.20 -6.88 13.63
CA LYS A 216 -0.16 -6.63 14.11
C LYS A 216 -1.02 -7.89 14.17
N ARG A 217 -0.91 -8.77 13.17
CA ARG A 217 -1.56 -10.08 13.18
C ARG A 217 -1.08 -10.94 14.35
N ASN A 218 0.23 -10.98 14.59
CA ASN A 218 0.80 -11.74 15.71
C ASN A 218 0.33 -11.18 17.07
N GLU A 219 0.30 -9.86 17.25
CA GLU A 219 -0.24 -9.22 18.45
C GLU A 219 -1.72 -9.64 18.69
N ALA A 220 -2.55 -9.62 17.65
CA ALA A 220 -3.93 -10.05 17.74
C ALA A 220 -4.06 -11.54 18.16
N LEU A 221 -3.25 -12.43 17.56
CA LEU A 221 -3.24 -13.86 17.91
C LEU A 221 -2.80 -14.11 19.35
N ILE A 222 -1.83 -13.33 19.85
CA ILE A 222 -1.36 -13.40 21.24
C ILE A 222 -2.48 -12.96 22.20
N ASN A 223 -3.16 -11.86 21.88
CA ASN A 223 -4.26 -11.34 22.70
C ASN A 223 -5.44 -12.33 22.78
N LEU A 224 -5.61 -13.17 21.74
CA LEU A 224 -6.59 -14.25 21.71
C LEU A 224 -6.08 -15.55 22.37
N GLY A 225 -4.85 -15.57 22.88
CA GLY A 225 -4.24 -16.78 23.48
C GLY A 225 -3.82 -17.86 22.46
N LEU A 226 -3.86 -17.53 21.16
CA LEU A 226 -3.56 -18.47 20.07
C LEU A 226 -2.08 -18.51 19.67
N ALA A 227 -1.26 -17.60 20.18
CA ALA A 227 0.18 -17.54 19.88
C ALA A 227 0.99 -17.18 21.13
N LYS A 228 2.29 -17.58 21.13
CA LYS A 228 3.21 -17.28 22.24
C LYS A 228 3.71 -15.84 22.18
N LYS A 229 3.84 -15.20 23.32
CA LYS A 229 4.24 -13.79 23.49
C LYS A 229 5.64 -13.44 22.90
N ASN A 230 6.52 -14.42 22.74
CA ASN A 230 7.90 -14.21 22.30
C ASN A 230 8.10 -13.86 20.82
N CYS A 231 7.02 -13.76 20.04
CA CYS A 231 7.05 -13.51 18.59
C CYS A 231 6.32 -12.25 18.17
N SER A 232 5.92 -11.39 19.11
CA SER A 232 5.02 -10.27 18.81
C SER A 232 5.66 -9.15 17.98
N ASP A 233 6.94 -8.88 18.21
CA ASP A 233 7.65 -7.71 17.68
C ASP A 233 8.63 -7.99 16.54
N GLN A 234 8.65 -9.24 16.05
CA GLN A 234 9.63 -9.65 15.04
C GLN A 234 9.04 -10.58 13.98
N VAL A 235 9.57 -10.48 12.77
CA VAL A 235 9.19 -11.28 11.61
C VAL A 235 10.38 -12.11 11.16
N SER A 236 10.21 -13.43 11.04
CA SER A 236 11.28 -14.30 10.55
C SER A 236 11.52 -14.10 9.05
N LYS A 237 12.75 -14.32 8.60
CA LYS A 237 13.14 -14.28 7.18
C LYS A 237 12.20 -15.09 6.29
N SER A 238 11.89 -16.32 6.69
CA SER A 238 11.05 -17.23 5.92
C SER A 238 9.62 -16.70 5.76
N LEU A 239 9.02 -16.20 6.85
CA LEU A 239 7.68 -15.63 6.83
C LEU A 239 7.63 -14.35 6.00
N PHE A 240 8.62 -13.45 6.16
CA PHE A 240 8.72 -12.24 5.35
C PHE A 240 8.77 -12.55 3.84
N LYS A 241 9.65 -13.47 3.44
CA LYS A 241 9.75 -13.86 2.02
C LYS A 241 8.46 -14.45 1.47
N LYS A 242 7.81 -15.32 2.27
CA LYS A 242 6.54 -15.97 1.89
C LYS A 242 5.44 -14.93 1.68
N GLU A 243 5.26 -14.03 2.63
CA GLU A 243 4.17 -13.04 2.58
C GLU A 243 4.40 -11.96 1.51
N CYS A 244 5.67 -11.56 1.26
CA CYS A 244 6.01 -10.62 0.19
C CYS A 244 6.15 -11.27 -1.19
N CYS A 245 6.12 -12.59 -1.31
CA CYS A 245 6.39 -13.33 -2.54
C CYS A 245 7.77 -12.99 -3.17
N PHE A 246 8.80 -12.71 -2.35
CA PHE A 246 10.12 -12.29 -2.83
C PHE A 246 11.10 -13.46 -2.97
N ALA A 247 11.89 -13.43 -4.05
CA ALA A 247 13.12 -14.21 -4.16
C ALA A 247 14.17 -13.70 -3.15
N ASP A 248 15.16 -14.54 -2.79
CA ASP A 248 16.18 -14.22 -1.79
C ASP A 248 16.93 -12.91 -2.06
N ASN A 249 17.34 -12.68 -3.30
CA ASN A 249 18.07 -11.48 -3.67
C ASN A 249 17.20 -10.23 -3.56
N THR A 250 15.96 -10.29 -4.01
CA THR A 250 15.00 -9.19 -3.87
C THR A 250 14.76 -8.86 -2.41
N ALA A 251 14.52 -9.88 -1.58
CA ALA A 251 14.32 -9.70 -0.14
C ALA A 251 15.53 -9.00 0.53
N LYS A 252 16.76 -9.45 0.22
CA LYS A 252 17.98 -8.82 0.74
C LYS A 252 18.09 -7.34 0.34
N CYS A 253 17.90 -7.03 -0.94
CA CYS A 253 17.98 -5.66 -1.44
C CYS A 253 16.92 -4.75 -0.82
N VAL A 254 15.66 -5.23 -0.72
CA VAL A 254 14.57 -4.48 -0.10
C VAL A 254 14.88 -4.19 1.38
N LEU A 255 15.31 -5.20 2.14
CA LEU A 255 15.65 -5.02 3.55
C LEU A 255 16.82 -4.06 3.75
N GLN A 256 17.83 -4.08 2.88
CA GLN A 256 18.94 -3.13 2.92
C GLN A 256 18.45 -1.70 2.73
N ILE A 257 17.54 -1.46 1.78
CA ILE A 257 16.94 -0.14 1.55
C ILE A 257 16.10 0.29 2.76
N LEU A 258 15.18 -0.54 3.25
CA LEU A 258 14.34 -0.22 4.40
C LEU A 258 15.16 0.07 5.67
N LYS A 259 16.27 -0.65 5.85
CA LYS A 259 17.26 -0.38 6.92
C LYS A 259 17.93 0.99 6.72
N SER A 260 18.35 1.33 5.49
CA SER A 260 18.97 2.63 5.19
C SER A 260 17.98 3.80 5.36
N MET A 261 16.69 3.54 5.23
CA MET A 261 15.60 4.49 5.51
C MET A 261 15.27 4.57 7.02
N ASN A 262 15.95 3.77 7.84
CA ASN A 262 15.70 3.67 9.29
C ASN A 262 14.28 3.21 9.67
N LEU A 263 13.61 2.48 8.77
CA LEU A 263 12.25 1.95 8.98
C LEU A 263 12.24 0.63 9.73
N ILE A 264 13.30 -0.19 9.55
CA ILE A 264 13.44 -1.51 10.16
C ILE A 264 14.82 -1.74 10.72
N GLU A 265 14.90 -2.73 11.62
CA GLU A 265 16.12 -3.36 12.07
C GLU A 265 16.16 -4.81 11.59
N VAL A 266 17.35 -5.27 11.21
CA VAL A 266 17.60 -6.68 10.86
C VAL A 266 18.54 -7.27 11.90
N VAL A 267 18.04 -8.23 12.66
CA VAL A 267 18.75 -8.87 13.78
C VAL A 267 19.10 -10.29 13.39
N ASN A 268 20.39 -10.63 13.38
CA ASN A 268 20.83 -11.98 13.05
C ASN A 268 20.30 -12.99 14.07
N ASN A 269 19.91 -14.17 13.60
CA ASN A 269 19.50 -15.27 14.47
C ASN A 269 20.76 -15.94 15.05
N PRO A 270 21.00 -15.87 16.38
CA PRO A 270 22.21 -16.44 16.98
C PRO A 270 22.27 -17.96 16.88
N LYS A 271 21.15 -18.63 16.59
CA LYS A 271 21.03 -20.09 16.52
C LYS A 271 21.14 -20.66 15.11
N LYS A 272 21.11 -19.82 14.08
CA LYS A 272 21.14 -20.27 12.68
C LYS A 272 21.95 -19.30 11.84
N GLU A 273 23.01 -19.80 11.23
CA GLU A 273 23.77 -19.06 10.23
C GLU A 273 22.88 -18.68 9.03
N ASN A 274 23.05 -17.45 8.53
CA ASN A 274 22.27 -16.90 7.41
C ASN A 274 20.75 -16.74 7.66
N ASP A 275 20.30 -16.81 8.91
CA ASP A 275 18.92 -16.50 9.30
C ASP A 275 18.87 -15.20 10.10
N TYR A 276 17.74 -14.49 10.00
CA TYR A 276 17.53 -13.20 10.67
C TYR A 276 16.06 -12.97 10.99
N TYR A 277 15.86 -12.05 11.93
CA TYR A 277 14.54 -11.47 12.24
C TYR A 277 14.50 -10.01 11.83
N ILE A 278 13.32 -9.54 11.46
CA ILE A 278 13.03 -8.16 11.07
C ILE A 278 12.15 -7.54 12.15
N ARG A 279 12.55 -6.37 12.64
CA ARG A 279 11.78 -5.56 13.60
C ARG A 279 11.48 -4.20 13.00
N LEU A 280 10.39 -3.57 13.44
CA LEU A 280 10.15 -2.17 13.15
C LEU A 280 11.08 -1.30 14.01
N ASN A 281 11.58 -0.22 13.45
CA ASN A 281 12.35 0.74 14.22
C ASN A 281 11.44 1.49 15.19
N LYS A 282 11.75 1.45 16.48
CA LYS A 282 10.92 2.03 17.53
C LYS A 282 10.81 3.55 17.43
N ASN A 283 11.90 4.24 17.05
CA ASN A 283 11.95 5.70 17.00
C ASN A 283 10.93 6.36 16.05
N ILE A 284 10.43 5.61 15.06
CA ILE A 284 9.40 6.10 14.12
C ILE A 284 7.99 5.74 14.64
N ASN A 285 7.89 4.67 15.44
CA ASN A 285 6.62 4.12 15.89
C ASN A 285 6.22 4.55 17.32
N GLU A 286 7.15 5.01 18.16
CA GLU A 286 6.86 5.39 19.55
C GLU A 286 6.04 6.69 19.70
N SER A 287 5.91 7.49 18.64
CA SER A 287 4.92 8.58 18.60
C SER A 287 3.46 8.08 18.58
N GLU A 288 3.23 6.77 18.45
CA GLU A 288 1.91 6.15 18.39
C GLU A 288 1.43 5.58 19.75
N THR A 289 2.31 5.41 20.75
CA THR A 289 2.01 4.63 21.97
C THR A 289 1.78 5.49 23.22
N GLN A 290 1.88 6.82 23.14
CA GLN A 290 1.66 7.72 24.29
C GLN A 290 0.30 8.44 24.24
N GLN A 291 -0.75 7.75 23.84
CA GLN A 291 -2.12 8.21 24.14
C GLN A 291 -3.08 7.06 24.36
#